data_16dba204201178ce9dd7a20371cff2de
#
_entry.id   16dba204201178ce9dd7a20371cff2de
#
_cell.length_a   1.000
_cell.length_b   1.000
_cell.length_c   1.000
_cell.angle_alpha   90.00
_cell.angle_beta   90.00
_cell.angle_gamma   90.00
#
_symmetry.space_group_name_H-M   'P 1'
#
loop_
_entity.id
_entity.type
_entity.pdbx_description
1 polymer ?
#
loop_
_entity_poly.entity_id
_entity_poly.type
_entity_poly.pdbx_seq_one_letter_code
_entity_poly.pdbx_strand_id
1 'polypeptide(L)'
;SPGPGRPEQAGISVPALQRFAGTLPILGVCLGHQALATAFGGRVDRARAPMHGKVSTITHDGRGVFAGLPASIDVGRYHSLVIPPDAVPSGFIVAATVQGGDDEGTVMGIRHQQWPVFGVQFHPESVLTPDGHRLLRTFLETR
;
A
#
# COMPACT_ATOMS: atom_id res chain seq x y z
N SER A 1 10.10 1.09 -0.50
CA SER A 1 10.08 2.17 -1.47
C SER A 1 9.59 1.70 -2.83
N PRO A 2 9.13 2.59 -3.68
CA PRO A 2 8.74 2.25 -5.04
C PRO A 2 9.92 1.72 -5.86
N GLY A 3 9.62 0.96 -6.90
CA GLY A 3 10.65 0.44 -7.79
C GLY A 3 10.07 -0.52 -8.83
N PRO A 4 10.86 -0.90 -9.83
CA PRO A 4 10.44 -1.83 -10.87
C PRO A 4 10.54 -3.29 -10.42
N GLY A 5 9.89 -4.18 -11.17
CA GLY A 5 9.99 -5.62 -10.98
C GLY A 5 9.08 -6.16 -9.89
N ARG A 6 9.39 -7.34 -9.44
CA ARG A 6 8.65 -8.03 -8.38
C ARG A 6 9.29 -7.79 -7.01
N PRO A 7 8.50 -7.93 -5.91
CA PRO A 7 9.01 -7.69 -4.55
C PRO A 7 10.23 -8.55 -4.21
N GLU A 8 10.30 -9.79 -4.70
CA GLU A 8 11.42 -10.69 -4.45
C GLU A 8 12.73 -10.16 -5.04
N GLN A 9 12.65 -9.26 -6.02
CA GLN A 9 13.78 -8.66 -6.72
C GLN A 9 14.17 -7.30 -6.14
N ALA A 10 13.56 -6.89 -5.03
CA ALA A 10 13.75 -5.55 -4.45
C ALA A 10 14.92 -5.49 -3.44
N GLY A 11 15.97 -6.23 -3.68
CA GLY A 11 17.17 -6.21 -2.83
C GLY A 11 16.87 -6.72 -1.43
N ILE A 12 17.13 -5.88 -0.42
CA ILE A 12 16.95 -6.24 0.99
C ILE A 12 15.54 -5.94 1.53
N SER A 13 14.59 -5.50 0.68
CA SER A 13 13.28 -5.05 1.16
C SER A 13 12.55 -6.13 1.95
N VAL A 14 12.43 -7.34 1.39
CA VAL A 14 11.72 -8.43 2.09
C VAL A 14 12.43 -8.84 3.40
N PRO A 15 13.76 -9.10 3.41
CA PRO A 15 14.45 -9.39 4.68
C PRO A 15 14.36 -8.26 5.69
N ALA A 16 14.44 -7.00 5.27
CA ALA A 16 14.33 -5.85 6.17
C ALA A 16 12.94 -5.78 6.81
N LEU A 17 11.87 -6.01 6.05
CA LEU A 17 10.52 -6.05 6.57
C LEU A 17 10.36 -7.15 7.61
N GLN A 18 10.88 -8.34 7.32
CA GLN A 18 10.84 -9.47 8.26
C GLN A 18 11.60 -9.17 9.55
N ARG A 19 12.72 -8.44 9.45
CA ARG A 19 13.59 -8.11 10.59
C ARG A 19 13.01 -7.04 11.49
N PHE A 20 12.40 -5.99 10.91
CA PHE A 20 12.04 -4.79 11.65
C PHE A 20 10.54 -4.62 11.92
N ALA A 21 9.68 -5.41 11.29
CA ALA A 21 8.25 -5.38 11.62
C ALA A 21 8.04 -5.75 13.10
N GLY A 22 7.21 -4.99 13.77
CA GLY A 22 7.00 -5.13 15.22
C GLY A 22 8.03 -4.38 16.07
N THR A 23 9.11 -3.86 15.48
CA THR A 23 10.13 -3.08 16.20
C THR A 23 10.08 -1.61 15.79
N LEU A 24 9.84 -1.34 14.52
CA LEU A 24 9.82 0.02 13.95
C LEU A 24 8.52 0.26 13.19
N PRO A 25 8.02 1.52 13.16
CA PRO A 25 6.99 1.88 12.20
C PRO A 25 7.50 1.69 10.77
N ILE A 26 6.67 1.12 9.91
CA ILE A 26 7.02 0.83 8.52
C ILE A 26 5.90 1.29 7.60
N LEU A 27 6.27 1.98 6.52
CA LEU A 27 5.38 2.28 5.40
C LEU A 27 5.97 1.70 4.12
N GLY A 28 5.29 0.71 3.55
CA GLY A 28 5.61 0.18 2.23
C GLY A 28 4.88 0.94 1.15
N VAL A 29 5.59 1.44 0.15
CA VAL A 29 5.01 2.22 -0.96
C VAL A 29 5.21 1.45 -2.26
N CYS A 30 4.13 1.17 -2.96
CA CYS A 30 4.08 0.48 -4.26
C CYS A 30 4.82 -0.88 -4.18
N LEU A 31 6.04 -0.99 -4.66
CA LEU A 31 6.84 -2.20 -4.55
C LEU A 31 7.03 -2.62 -3.08
N GLY A 32 7.22 -1.66 -2.18
CA GLY A 32 7.32 -1.90 -0.74
C GLY A 32 6.05 -2.46 -0.12
N HIS A 33 4.89 -2.00 -0.58
CA HIS A 33 3.59 -2.56 -0.20
C HIS A 33 3.47 -4.04 -0.65
N GLN A 34 3.89 -4.32 -1.89
CA GLN A 34 3.91 -5.69 -2.41
C GLN A 34 4.92 -6.57 -1.65
N ALA A 35 6.05 -5.99 -1.26
CA ALA A 35 7.05 -6.69 -0.44
C ALA A 35 6.51 -7.09 0.93
N LEU A 36 5.59 -6.32 1.51
CA LEU A 36 4.90 -6.72 2.74
C LEU A 36 4.12 -8.01 2.56
N ALA A 37 3.40 -8.16 1.44
CA ALA A 37 2.70 -9.41 1.17
C ALA A 37 3.68 -10.58 1.08
N THR A 38 4.75 -10.43 0.33
CA THR A 38 5.76 -11.47 0.18
C THR A 38 6.42 -11.82 1.51
N ALA A 39 6.75 -10.80 2.32
CA ALA A 39 7.44 -10.99 3.61
C ALA A 39 6.61 -11.78 4.62
N PHE A 40 5.28 -11.68 4.56
CA PHE A 40 4.38 -12.24 5.57
C PHE A 40 3.43 -13.31 5.03
N GLY A 41 3.76 -13.91 3.89
CA GLY A 41 3.06 -15.10 3.38
C GLY A 41 1.85 -14.80 2.49
N GLY A 42 1.68 -13.58 2.04
CA GLY A 42 0.69 -13.24 1.03
C GLY A 42 1.18 -13.52 -0.38
N ARG A 43 0.40 -13.06 -1.37
CA ARG A 43 0.72 -13.26 -2.79
C ARG A 43 0.55 -11.95 -3.56
N VAL A 44 1.35 -11.78 -4.60
CA VAL A 44 1.28 -10.66 -5.54
C VAL A 44 1.01 -11.22 -6.92
N ASP A 45 -0.02 -10.72 -7.59
CA ASP A 45 -0.43 -11.14 -8.93
C ASP A 45 -0.49 -9.93 -9.87
N ARG A 46 -0.62 -10.22 -11.17
CA ARG A 46 -0.83 -9.16 -12.17
C ARG A 46 -2.17 -8.49 -11.99
N ALA A 47 -2.20 -7.15 -12.09
CA ALA A 47 -3.43 -6.39 -12.16
C ALA A 47 -4.18 -6.69 -13.47
N ARG A 48 -5.48 -6.43 -13.50
CA ARG A 48 -6.29 -6.55 -14.72
C ARG A 48 -5.75 -5.69 -15.85
N ALA A 49 -5.30 -4.48 -15.51
CA ALA A 49 -4.67 -3.57 -16.45
C ALA A 49 -3.51 -2.87 -15.76
N PRO A 50 -2.35 -2.73 -16.45
CA PRO A 50 -1.24 -1.96 -15.88
C PRO A 50 -1.61 -0.49 -15.77
N MET A 51 -1.09 0.15 -14.72
CA MET A 51 -1.30 1.57 -14.43
C MET A 51 0.01 2.33 -14.56
N HIS A 52 0.01 3.36 -15.40
CA HIS A 52 1.18 4.19 -15.67
C HIS A 52 0.79 5.66 -15.57
N GLY A 53 0.89 6.23 -14.36
CA GLY A 53 0.57 7.63 -14.15
C GLY A 53 -0.91 7.94 -14.26
N LYS A 54 -1.76 7.04 -13.81
CA LYS A 54 -3.22 7.21 -13.79
C LYS A 54 -3.71 7.55 -12.40
N VAL A 55 -4.81 8.30 -12.34
CA VAL A 55 -5.48 8.65 -11.10
C VAL A 55 -6.68 7.72 -10.90
N SER A 56 -6.82 7.21 -9.69
CA SER A 56 -8.02 6.50 -9.24
C SER A 56 -8.51 7.09 -7.94
N THR A 57 -9.81 7.00 -7.71
CA THR A 57 -10.40 7.33 -6.41
C THR A 57 -10.42 6.06 -5.56
N ILE A 58 -10.00 6.19 -4.31
CA ILE A 58 -10.04 5.09 -3.35
C ILE A 58 -10.90 5.45 -2.15
N THR A 59 -11.47 4.44 -1.51
CA THR A 59 -12.07 4.54 -0.19
C THR A 59 -11.16 3.87 0.81
N HIS A 60 -11.18 4.34 2.06
CA HIS A 60 -10.32 3.82 3.12
C HIS A 60 -11.06 3.80 4.45
N ASP A 61 -10.47 3.16 5.44
CA ASP A 61 -11.09 2.96 6.76
C ASP A 61 -10.88 4.14 7.73
N GLY A 62 -10.15 5.17 7.34
CA GLY A 62 -9.88 6.35 8.19
C GLY A 62 -8.94 6.11 9.34
N ARG A 63 -8.21 4.99 9.32
CA ARG A 63 -7.30 4.59 10.40
C ARG A 63 -5.85 4.56 9.93
N GLY A 64 -4.93 4.54 10.90
CA GLY A 64 -3.51 4.53 10.62
C GLY A 64 -3.10 5.73 9.77
N VAL A 65 -2.44 5.48 8.66
CA VAL A 65 -1.96 6.55 7.77
C VAL A 65 -3.10 7.32 7.08
N PHE A 66 -4.33 6.77 7.07
CA PHE A 66 -5.50 7.43 6.49
C PHE A 66 -6.25 8.31 7.48
N ALA A 67 -5.82 8.36 8.73
CA ALA A 67 -6.51 9.16 9.74
C ALA A 67 -6.53 10.65 9.38
N GLY A 68 -7.70 11.27 9.50
CA GLY A 68 -7.91 12.67 9.20
C GLY A 68 -8.06 13.04 7.72
N LEU A 69 -7.97 12.06 6.82
CA LEU A 69 -8.19 12.28 5.40
C LEU A 69 -9.68 12.19 5.04
N PRO A 70 -10.12 12.85 3.95
CA PRO A 70 -11.47 12.64 3.44
C PRO A 70 -11.75 11.15 3.19
N ALA A 71 -13.00 10.73 3.29
CA ALA A 71 -13.38 9.32 3.15
C ALA A 71 -13.01 8.73 1.78
N SER A 72 -13.00 9.55 0.74
CA SER A 72 -12.51 9.18 -0.59
C SER A 72 -11.42 10.16 -1.00
N ILE A 73 -10.33 9.65 -1.53
CA ILE A 73 -9.20 10.47 -2.01
C ILE A 73 -8.76 9.98 -3.40
N ASP A 74 -8.18 10.89 -4.16
CA ASP A 74 -7.56 10.56 -5.45
C ASP A 74 -6.09 10.22 -5.23
N VAL A 75 -5.64 9.17 -5.92
CA VAL A 75 -4.26 8.67 -5.78
C VAL A 75 -3.65 8.38 -7.14
N GLY A 76 -2.35 8.62 -7.25
CA GLY A 76 -1.58 8.29 -8.44
C GLY A 76 -1.13 6.84 -8.43
N ARG A 77 -1.34 6.15 -9.54
CA ARG A 77 -1.04 4.72 -9.69
C ARG A 77 -0.01 4.50 -10.79
N TYR A 78 1.00 3.68 -10.49
CA TYR A 78 2.12 3.37 -11.39
C TYR A 78 2.51 1.91 -11.21
N HIS A 79 1.54 0.97 -11.33
CA HIS A 79 1.82 -0.43 -11.01
C HIS A 79 1.12 -1.38 -11.99
N SER A 80 1.74 -2.53 -12.20
CA SER A 80 1.18 -3.65 -12.98
C SER A 80 0.88 -4.88 -12.11
N LEU A 81 1.27 -4.84 -10.84
CA LEU A 81 1.06 -5.91 -9.87
C LEU A 81 0.19 -5.42 -8.73
N VAL A 82 -0.54 -6.32 -8.12
CA VAL A 82 -1.45 -6.03 -6.99
C VAL A 82 -1.38 -7.17 -5.97
N ILE A 83 -1.82 -6.88 -4.74
CA ILE A 83 -2.12 -7.92 -3.75
C ILE A 83 -3.60 -8.28 -3.93
N PRO A 84 -3.94 -9.50 -4.36
CA PRO A 84 -5.35 -9.91 -4.45
C PRO A 84 -6.01 -9.87 -3.06
N PRO A 85 -7.32 -9.60 -2.97
CA PRO A 85 -8.03 -9.55 -1.68
C PRO A 85 -7.91 -10.85 -0.88
N ASP A 86 -7.85 -12.00 -1.56
CA ASP A 86 -7.72 -13.32 -0.93
C ASP A 86 -6.28 -13.69 -0.58
N ALA A 87 -5.32 -12.82 -0.89
CA ALA A 87 -3.89 -13.07 -0.68
C ALA A 87 -3.24 -12.06 0.26
N VAL A 88 -4.02 -11.28 0.97
CA VAL A 88 -3.52 -10.39 2.02
C VAL A 88 -2.92 -11.24 3.14
N PRO A 89 -1.68 -10.94 3.58
CA PRO A 89 -1.03 -11.80 4.57
C PRO A 89 -1.73 -11.79 5.92
N SER A 90 -1.58 -12.89 6.65
CA SER A 90 -2.13 -13.03 8.01
C SER A 90 -1.62 -11.90 8.91
N GLY A 91 -2.50 -11.37 9.75
CA GLY A 91 -2.20 -10.23 10.62
C GLY A 91 -2.44 -8.88 9.98
N PHE A 92 -2.66 -8.82 8.68
CA PHE A 92 -3.00 -7.60 7.95
C PHE A 92 -4.48 -7.56 7.58
N ILE A 93 -5.01 -6.36 7.44
CA ILE A 93 -6.35 -6.12 6.92
C ILE A 93 -6.27 -5.18 5.73
N VAL A 94 -7.26 -5.26 4.86
CA VAL A 94 -7.42 -4.30 3.76
C VAL A 94 -7.90 -2.98 4.35
N ALA A 95 -7.13 -1.93 4.16
CA ALA A 95 -7.43 -0.59 4.69
C ALA A 95 -8.00 0.35 3.62
N ALA A 96 -7.74 0.07 2.34
CA ALA A 96 -8.22 0.91 1.23
C ALA A 96 -8.38 0.08 -0.03
N THR A 97 -9.39 0.45 -0.84
CA THR A 97 -9.68 -0.19 -2.13
C THR A 97 -10.06 0.85 -3.17
N VAL A 98 -9.93 0.49 -4.44
CA VAL A 98 -10.39 1.32 -5.56
C VAL A 98 -11.91 1.44 -5.50
N GLN A 99 -12.41 2.66 -5.68
CA GLN A 99 -13.83 2.99 -5.74
C GLN A 99 -14.25 3.17 -7.20
N GLY A 100 -15.18 2.34 -7.65
CA GLY A 100 -15.74 2.45 -8.99
C GLY A 100 -14.78 2.00 -10.11
N GLY A 101 -15.31 1.91 -11.32
CA GLY A 101 -14.56 1.49 -12.49
C GLY A 101 -14.40 -0.02 -12.62
N ASP A 102 -13.65 -0.44 -13.63
CA ASP A 102 -13.50 -1.86 -13.98
C ASP A 102 -12.69 -2.64 -12.94
N ASP A 103 -11.86 -1.94 -12.16
CA ASP A 103 -11.01 -2.54 -11.15
C ASP A 103 -11.44 -2.20 -9.72
N GLU A 104 -12.71 -1.86 -9.54
CA GLU A 104 -13.29 -1.60 -8.22
C GLU A 104 -12.96 -2.77 -7.26
N GLY A 105 -12.59 -2.42 -6.02
CA GLY A 105 -12.22 -3.40 -5.01
C GLY A 105 -10.76 -3.81 -5.02
N THR A 106 -9.96 -3.35 -5.99
CA THR A 106 -8.52 -3.58 -5.98
C THR A 106 -7.91 -3.05 -4.69
N VAL A 107 -7.10 -3.87 -4.03
CA VAL A 107 -6.44 -3.50 -2.76
C VAL A 107 -5.45 -2.38 -3.01
N MET A 108 -5.63 -1.28 -2.31
CA MET A 108 -4.80 -0.08 -2.42
C MET A 108 -4.12 0.30 -1.10
N GLY A 109 -4.48 -0.35 -0.02
CA GLY A 109 -3.84 -0.19 1.28
C GLY A 109 -4.06 -1.38 2.17
N ILE A 110 -3.02 -1.73 2.93
CA ILE A 110 -3.10 -2.76 3.97
C ILE A 110 -2.50 -2.20 5.26
N ARG A 111 -2.94 -2.75 6.38
CA ARG A 111 -2.46 -2.35 7.70
C ARG A 111 -2.36 -3.57 8.60
N HIS A 112 -1.27 -3.66 9.37
CA HIS A 112 -1.16 -4.70 10.38
C HIS A 112 -2.10 -4.40 11.54
N GLN A 113 -2.71 -5.43 12.12
CA GLN A 113 -3.70 -5.28 13.18
C GLN A 113 -3.09 -4.83 14.50
N GLN A 114 -1.82 -5.13 14.75
CA GLN A 114 -1.15 -4.85 16.02
C GLN A 114 0.06 -3.94 15.89
N TRP A 115 0.82 -4.03 14.80
CA TRP A 115 2.06 -3.27 14.59
C TRP A 115 1.80 -2.03 13.73
N PRO A 116 2.58 -0.96 13.92
CA PRO A 116 2.49 0.22 13.03
C PRO A 116 3.16 -0.05 11.67
N VAL A 117 2.63 -1.01 10.95
CA VAL A 117 3.11 -1.44 9.64
C VAL A 117 1.99 -1.25 8.63
N PHE A 118 2.26 -0.44 7.61
CA PHE A 118 1.27 -0.02 6.62
C PHE A 118 1.82 -0.23 5.21
N GLY A 119 0.95 -0.57 4.27
CA GLY A 119 1.29 -0.63 2.86
C GLY A 119 0.29 0.18 2.04
N VAL A 120 0.79 0.95 1.08
CA VAL A 120 -0.04 1.66 0.10
C VAL A 120 0.45 1.32 -1.30
N GLN A 121 -0.49 0.93 -2.17
CA GLN A 121 -0.15 0.56 -3.55
C GLN A 121 0.12 1.79 -4.42
N PHE A 122 -0.47 2.91 -4.07
CA PHE A 122 -0.29 4.17 -4.77
C PHE A 122 0.96 4.92 -4.31
N HIS A 123 1.25 6.03 -4.96
CA HIS A 123 2.41 6.87 -4.67
C HIS A 123 1.98 8.14 -3.92
N PRO A 124 2.10 8.18 -2.59
CA PRO A 124 1.73 9.38 -1.82
C PRO A 124 2.64 10.58 -2.11
N GLU A 125 3.84 10.34 -2.62
CA GLU A 125 4.76 11.42 -3.00
C GLU A 125 4.41 12.06 -4.35
N SER A 126 3.55 11.42 -5.15
CA SER A 126 3.18 11.89 -6.49
C SER A 126 2.31 13.13 -6.46
N VAL A 127 2.51 14.02 -7.43
CA VAL A 127 1.63 15.16 -7.67
C VAL A 127 0.18 14.72 -7.96
N LEU A 128 -0.01 13.49 -8.42
CA LEU A 128 -1.33 12.90 -8.68
C LEU A 128 -2.07 12.47 -7.41
N THR A 129 -1.42 12.55 -6.24
CA THR A 129 -2.01 12.21 -4.94
C THR A 129 -2.06 13.48 -4.09
N PRO A 130 -3.14 14.30 -4.21
CA PRO A 130 -3.19 15.61 -3.52
C PRO A 130 -3.06 15.51 -2.01
N ASP A 131 -3.60 14.46 -1.38
CA ASP A 131 -3.54 14.28 0.06
C ASP A 131 -2.32 13.46 0.52
N GLY A 132 -1.38 13.17 -0.39
CA GLY A 132 -0.23 12.31 -0.10
C GLY A 132 0.68 12.84 0.99
N HIS A 133 0.95 14.15 1.02
CA HIS A 133 1.79 14.75 2.05
C HIS A 133 1.17 14.64 3.44
N ARG A 134 -0.16 14.75 3.55
CA ARG A 134 -0.86 14.56 4.82
C ARG A 134 -0.71 13.13 5.31
N LEU A 135 -0.86 12.16 4.40
CA LEU A 135 -0.66 10.74 4.69
C LEU A 135 0.76 10.48 5.20
N LEU A 136 1.77 10.98 4.51
CA LEU A 136 3.17 10.83 4.91
C LEU A 136 3.44 11.46 6.27
N ARG A 137 2.88 12.64 6.52
CA ARG A 137 3.01 13.31 7.83
C ARG A 137 2.42 12.46 8.95
N THR A 138 1.23 11.91 8.73
CA THR A 138 0.58 11.03 9.70
C THR A 138 1.46 9.82 10.01
N PHE A 139 2.08 9.24 8.99
CA PHE A 139 3.03 8.14 9.20
C PHE A 139 4.22 8.57 10.05
N LEU A 140 4.83 9.72 9.74
CA LEU A 140 6.00 10.22 10.47
C LEU A 140 5.70 10.51 11.95
N GLU A 141 4.45 10.78 12.28
CA GLU A 141 4.00 10.99 13.66
C GLU A 141 3.62 9.69 14.37
N THR A 142 3.62 8.57 13.66
CA THR A 142 3.30 7.25 14.22
C THR A 142 4.44 6.75 15.11
N ARG A 143 4.06 6.14 16.23
CA ARG A 143 5.03 5.62 17.21
C ARG A 143 4.86 4.14 17.48
#